data_dcb1a23ee0d2783db2597ff568ebe55a
#
_entry.id   dcb1a23ee0d2783db2597ff568ebe55a
#
_cell.length_a   1.000
_cell.length_b   1.000
_cell.length_c   1.000
_cell.angle_alpha   90.00
_cell.angle_beta   90.00
_cell.angle_gamma   90.00
#
_symmetry.space_group_name_H-M   'P 1'
#
loop_
_entity.id
_entity.type
_entity.pdbx_description
1 polymer ?
#
loop_
_entity_poly.entity_id
_entity_poly.type
_entity_poly.pdbx_seq_one_letter_code
_entity_poly.pdbx_strand_id
1 'polypeptide(L)'
;MRFSRRDGGEGAMTSFVFYDTETTGTDTAFDQILQFAAIRTDDNMRELDRFEIRCRLLPHIVPAVGALIATGVSPRLLTDSTLPTHYEAARQIARKLADWSPSIFLGYNSMSFDEELLRQTFYQTLQPIYVTNTNGNTRGDILSLVNASTVVAPTALTIPIGTSGKPTRKLDTLAPANGYAHSNAHDALADVEATIFIAKVIGRMS
;
A
#
# COMPACT_ATOMS: atom_id res chain seq x y z
N MET A 1 13.21 13.63 10.58
CA MET A 1 13.97 12.41 10.95
C MET A 1 14.83 12.03 9.75
N ARG A 2 16.11 12.40 9.72
CA ARG A 2 17.02 11.95 8.67
C ARG A 2 17.29 10.48 8.88
N PHE A 3 16.93 9.62 7.93
CA PHE A 3 17.40 8.26 7.92
C PHE A 3 18.93 8.30 7.78
N SER A 4 19.65 7.96 8.85
CA SER A 4 21.09 7.99 8.93
C SER A 4 21.69 7.08 7.84
N ARG A 5 22.53 7.64 6.97
CA ARG A 5 23.40 6.88 6.08
C ARG A 5 24.27 5.95 6.93
N ARG A 6 24.17 4.66 6.71
CA ARG A 6 25.25 3.74 7.13
C ARG A 6 26.38 3.91 6.12
N ASP A 7 27.48 4.48 6.56
CA ASP A 7 28.72 4.54 5.81
C ASP A 7 29.24 3.12 5.54
N GLY A 8 29.37 2.75 4.26
CA GLY A 8 30.00 1.50 3.87
C GLY A 8 29.65 1.07 2.44
N GLY A 9 30.33 1.65 1.43
CA GLY A 9 30.24 1.21 0.04
C GLY A 9 29.40 2.12 -0.84
N GLU A 10 29.85 2.39 -2.08
CA GLU A 10 29.26 3.26 -3.11
C GLU A 10 27.73 3.35 -3.03
N GLY A 11 27.23 4.56 -2.78
CA GLY A 11 25.88 4.82 -2.30
C GLY A 11 24.76 4.16 -3.11
N ALA A 12 24.34 2.99 -2.68
CA ALA A 12 23.05 2.45 -3.13
C ALA A 12 21.97 3.45 -2.70
N MET A 13 21.32 4.13 -3.67
CA MET A 13 20.21 5.03 -3.40
C MET A 13 19.12 4.24 -2.68
N THR A 14 18.78 4.68 -1.47
CA THR A 14 17.65 4.10 -0.75
C THR A 14 16.39 4.35 -1.57
N SER A 15 15.71 3.30 -2.00
CA SER A 15 14.41 3.44 -2.65
C SER A 15 13.27 3.06 -1.71
N PHE A 16 12.14 3.72 -1.90
CA PHE A 16 10.91 3.39 -1.20
C PHE A 16 9.94 2.72 -2.17
N VAL A 17 9.19 1.74 -1.71
CA VAL A 17 8.09 1.12 -2.44
C VAL A 17 6.82 1.33 -1.65
N PHE A 18 5.96 2.21 -2.13
CA PHE A 18 4.63 2.41 -1.56
C PHE A 18 3.66 1.46 -2.24
N TYR A 19 2.84 0.77 -1.48
CA TYR A 19 1.91 -0.22 -2.01
C TYR A 19 0.59 -0.25 -1.23
N ASP A 20 -0.44 -0.73 -1.91
CA ASP A 20 -1.79 -0.88 -1.38
C ASP A 20 -2.52 -2.04 -2.08
N THR A 21 -3.57 -2.59 -1.45
CA THR A 21 -4.36 -3.70 -1.99
C THR A 21 -5.86 -3.46 -1.87
N GLU A 22 -6.61 -3.73 -2.95
CA GLU A 22 -8.05 -3.92 -2.87
C GLU A 22 -8.38 -5.40 -2.79
N THR A 23 -9.37 -5.74 -1.98
CA THR A 23 -9.59 -7.12 -1.52
C THR A 23 -11.06 -7.52 -1.55
N THR A 24 -11.32 -8.81 -1.43
CA THR A 24 -12.69 -9.36 -1.33
C THR A 24 -13.35 -9.12 0.03
N GLY A 25 -12.58 -8.72 1.05
CA GLY A 25 -13.05 -8.47 2.41
C GLY A 25 -11.92 -8.16 3.36
N THR A 26 -12.12 -8.32 4.65
CA THR A 26 -11.17 -7.93 5.70
C THR A 26 -10.52 -9.10 6.44
N ASP A 27 -10.79 -10.33 6.04
CA ASP A 27 -10.18 -11.53 6.63
C ASP A 27 -8.86 -11.84 5.91
N THR A 28 -7.74 -11.51 6.54
CA THR A 28 -6.40 -11.67 5.94
C THR A 28 -6.01 -13.12 5.66
N ALA A 29 -6.70 -14.10 6.26
CA ALA A 29 -6.43 -15.52 6.07
C ALA A 29 -7.19 -16.11 4.86
N PHE A 30 -8.37 -15.57 4.52
CA PHE A 30 -9.27 -16.16 3.54
C PHE A 30 -9.66 -15.24 2.40
N ASP A 31 -9.56 -13.92 2.58
CA ASP A 31 -9.90 -12.98 1.52
C ASP A 31 -8.80 -12.91 0.44
N GLN A 32 -9.22 -12.55 -0.76
CA GLN A 32 -8.38 -12.51 -1.94
C GLN A 32 -8.03 -11.07 -2.30
N ILE A 33 -6.79 -10.83 -2.72
CA ILE A 33 -6.39 -9.60 -3.40
C ILE A 33 -7.07 -9.54 -4.77
N LEU A 34 -7.78 -8.45 -5.05
CA LEU A 34 -8.42 -8.16 -6.33
C LEU A 34 -7.59 -7.19 -7.18
N GLN A 35 -6.96 -6.21 -6.52
CA GLN A 35 -6.05 -5.26 -7.12
C GLN A 35 -4.85 -5.09 -6.19
N PHE A 36 -3.68 -5.01 -6.77
CA PHE A 36 -2.45 -4.60 -6.12
C PHE A 36 -1.85 -3.44 -6.90
N ALA A 37 -1.48 -2.39 -6.21
CA ALA A 37 -0.75 -1.28 -6.81
C ALA A 37 0.50 -0.95 -5.98
N ALA A 38 1.56 -0.55 -6.66
CA ALA A 38 2.77 -0.09 -6.01
C ALA A 38 3.51 0.94 -6.85
N ILE A 39 4.13 1.91 -6.19
CA ILE A 39 5.00 2.92 -6.80
C ILE A 39 6.35 2.87 -6.09
N ARG A 40 7.42 2.68 -6.89
CA ARG A 40 8.80 2.81 -6.43
C ARG A 40 9.25 4.25 -6.57
N THR A 41 9.87 4.81 -5.53
CA THR A 41 10.40 6.17 -5.53
C THR A 41 11.87 6.20 -5.12
N ASP A 42 12.55 7.30 -5.43
CA ASP A 42 13.86 7.64 -4.88
C ASP A 42 13.73 8.17 -3.42
N ASP A 43 14.86 8.56 -2.83
CA ASP A 43 14.93 9.13 -1.48
C ASP A 43 14.25 10.52 -1.34
N ASN A 44 13.96 11.19 -2.46
CA ASN A 44 13.18 12.43 -2.53
C ASN A 44 11.69 12.18 -2.85
N MET A 45 11.27 10.91 -2.80
CA MET A 45 9.91 10.46 -3.14
C MET A 45 9.48 10.85 -4.56
N ARG A 46 10.42 10.93 -5.53
CA ARG A 46 10.13 11.03 -6.95
C ARG A 46 9.90 9.64 -7.49
N GLU A 47 8.85 9.48 -8.29
CA GLU A 47 8.52 8.20 -8.91
C GLU A 47 9.64 7.74 -9.84
N LEU A 48 10.06 6.49 -9.68
CA LEU A 48 11.03 5.79 -10.52
C LEU A 48 10.34 4.74 -11.41
N ASP A 49 9.33 4.06 -10.87
CA ASP A 49 8.60 3.00 -11.57
C ASP A 49 7.24 2.80 -10.87
N ARG A 50 6.27 2.25 -11.58
CA ARG A 50 4.96 1.86 -11.03
C ARG A 50 4.53 0.50 -11.54
N PHE A 51 3.70 -0.15 -10.76
CA PHE A 51 3.13 -1.43 -11.10
C PHE A 51 1.71 -1.51 -10.55
N GLU A 52 0.80 -1.94 -11.39
CA GLU A 52 -0.59 -2.21 -11.02
C GLU A 52 -1.02 -3.52 -11.68
N ILE A 53 -1.76 -4.33 -10.95
CA ILE A 53 -2.36 -5.55 -11.47
C ILE A 53 -3.70 -5.83 -10.80
N ARG A 54 -4.67 -6.22 -11.60
CA ARG A 54 -5.95 -6.78 -11.12
C ARG A 54 -5.98 -8.26 -11.47
N CYS A 55 -6.65 -9.05 -10.64
CA CYS A 55 -6.86 -10.46 -10.95
C CYS A 55 -8.34 -10.85 -10.82
N ARG A 56 -8.70 -11.90 -11.55
CA ARG A 56 -10.04 -12.46 -11.45
C ARG A 56 -10.24 -13.22 -10.14
N LEU A 57 -11.49 -13.24 -9.71
CA LEU A 57 -11.91 -13.94 -8.50
C LEU A 57 -11.71 -15.45 -8.65
N LEU A 58 -11.25 -16.08 -7.58
CA LEU A 58 -11.24 -17.55 -7.46
C LEU A 58 -12.69 -18.05 -7.33
N PRO A 59 -13.05 -19.21 -7.93
CA PRO A 59 -14.42 -19.66 -8.04
C PRO A 59 -15.08 -20.03 -6.70
N HIS A 60 -14.30 -20.21 -5.65
CA HIS A 60 -14.78 -20.54 -4.29
C HIS A 60 -14.80 -19.35 -3.33
N ILE A 61 -14.33 -18.18 -3.76
CA ILE A 61 -14.32 -16.96 -2.94
C ILE A 61 -15.60 -16.16 -3.20
N VAL A 62 -16.26 -15.77 -2.12
CA VAL A 62 -17.45 -14.91 -2.16
C VAL A 62 -17.07 -13.55 -1.57
N PRO A 63 -17.01 -12.48 -2.38
CA PRO A 63 -16.65 -11.17 -1.87
C PRO A 63 -17.67 -10.65 -0.85
N ALA A 64 -17.20 -10.00 0.19
CA ALA A 64 -18.05 -9.29 1.12
C ALA A 64 -18.76 -8.11 0.41
N VAL A 65 -20.05 -7.93 0.66
CA VAL A 65 -20.83 -6.84 0.06
C VAL A 65 -20.21 -5.47 0.38
N GLY A 66 -19.70 -5.30 1.60
CA GLY A 66 -18.99 -4.08 2.01
C GLY A 66 -17.75 -3.79 1.18
N ALA A 67 -16.97 -4.81 0.82
CA ALA A 67 -15.80 -4.67 -0.04
C ALA A 67 -16.20 -4.24 -1.46
N LEU A 68 -17.24 -4.86 -2.04
CA LEU A 68 -17.73 -4.47 -3.37
C LEU A 68 -18.24 -3.02 -3.41
N ILE A 69 -18.90 -2.57 -2.34
CA ILE A 69 -19.38 -1.19 -2.24
C ILE A 69 -18.19 -0.21 -2.09
N ALA A 70 -17.21 -0.56 -1.26
CA ALA A 70 -16.05 0.29 -1.00
C ALA A 70 -15.19 0.44 -2.26
N THR A 71 -14.83 -0.67 -2.92
CA THR A 71 -13.96 -0.68 -4.10
C THR A 71 -14.68 -0.28 -5.39
N GLY A 72 -16.02 -0.27 -5.40
CA GLY A 72 -16.82 -0.05 -6.61
C GLY A 72 -16.68 -1.14 -7.69
N VAL A 73 -16.04 -2.26 -7.36
CA VAL A 73 -15.75 -3.34 -8.32
C VAL A 73 -17.02 -4.13 -8.62
N SER A 74 -17.39 -4.22 -9.88
CA SER A 74 -18.56 -4.99 -10.29
C SER A 74 -18.27 -6.50 -10.34
N PRO A 75 -19.26 -7.36 -10.02
CA PRO A 75 -19.10 -8.82 -10.18
C PRO A 75 -18.68 -9.25 -11.59
N ARG A 76 -19.09 -8.50 -12.61
CA ARG A 76 -18.71 -8.77 -14.01
C ARG A 76 -17.20 -8.61 -14.22
N LEU A 77 -16.59 -7.59 -13.62
CA LEU A 77 -15.14 -7.38 -13.69
C LEU A 77 -14.40 -8.51 -12.98
N LEU A 78 -14.91 -8.97 -11.84
CA LEU A 78 -14.30 -10.04 -11.06
C LEU A 78 -14.25 -11.39 -11.79
N THR A 79 -15.15 -11.61 -12.75
CA THR A 79 -15.23 -12.85 -13.53
C THR A 79 -14.68 -12.70 -14.95
N ASP A 80 -14.07 -11.58 -15.28
CA ASP A 80 -13.50 -11.32 -16.60
C ASP A 80 -12.33 -12.29 -16.88
N SER A 81 -12.48 -13.12 -17.89
CA SER A 81 -11.49 -14.12 -18.27
C SER A 81 -10.20 -13.52 -18.86
N THR A 82 -10.22 -12.23 -19.24
CA THR A 82 -9.04 -11.52 -19.73
C THR A 82 -8.09 -11.12 -18.61
N LEU A 83 -8.59 -11.01 -17.37
CA LEU A 83 -7.76 -10.77 -16.20
C LEU A 83 -6.91 -12.00 -15.86
N PRO A 84 -5.69 -11.81 -15.37
CA PRO A 84 -4.85 -12.90 -14.88
C PRO A 84 -5.52 -13.65 -13.74
N THR A 85 -5.17 -14.90 -13.59
CA THR A 85 -5.56 -15.70 -12.43
C THR A 85 -4.90 -15.16 -11.16
N HIS A 86 -5.43 -15.51 -10.00
CA HIS A 86 -4.83 -15.19 -8.70
C HIS A 86 -3.35 -15.63 -8.63
N TYR A 87 -3.03 -16.85 -9.12
CA TYR A 87 -1.67 -17.36 -9.17
C TYR A 87 -0.74 -16.51 -10.05
N GLU A 88 -1.20 -16.16 -11.26
CA GLU A 88 -0.41 -15.34 -12.18
C GLU A 88 -0.17 -13.94 -11.65
N ALA A 89 -1.19 -13.32 -11.02
CA ALA A 89 -1.05 -12.03 -10.37
C ALA A 89 -0.06 -12.09 -9.21
N ALA A 90 -0.20 -13.06 -8.29
CA ALA A 90 0.71 -13.22 -7.17
C ALA A 90 2.17 -13.42 -7.63
N ARG A 91 2.38 -14.21 -8.69
CA ARG A 91 3.71 -14.42 -9.28
C ARG A 91 4.30 -13.12 -9.87
N GLN A 92 3.47 -12.31 -10.53
CA GLN A 92 3.92 -11.03 -11.09
C GLN A 92 4.24 -10.03 -9.98
N ILE A 93 3.41 -9.94 -8.94
CA ILE A 93 3.65 -9.12 -7.75
C ILE A 93 4.98 -9.53 -7.10
N ALA A 94 5.15 -10.82 -6.79
CA ALA A 94 6.36 -11.31 -6.13
C ALA A 94 7.64 -10.99 -6.93
N ARG A 95 7.61 -11.16 -8.26
CA ARG A 95 8.73 -10.79 -9.13
C ARG A 95 9.02 -9.30 -9.10
N LYS A 96 7.98 -8.47 -9.24
CA LYS A 96 8.14 -7.01 -9.26
C LYS A 96 8.73 -6.48 -7.95
N LEU A 97 8.26 -6.98 -6.81
CA LEU A 97 8.80 -6.61 -5.51
C LEU A 97 10.25 -7.09 -5.32
N ALA A 98 10.59 -8.27 -5.84
CA ALA A 98 11.97 -8.77 -5.84
C ALA A 98 12.89 -7.92 -6.73
N ASP A 99 12.44 -7.51 -7.92
CA ASP A 99 13.19 -6.66 -8.87
C ASP A 99 13.47 -5.26 -8.28
N TRP A 100 12.63 -4.82 -7.35
CA TRP A 100 12.79 -3.53 -6.65
C TRP A 100 13.60 -3.63 -5.35
N SER A 101 14.08 -4.81 -4.99
CA SER A 101 14.95 -5.00 -3.81
C SER A 101 16.39 -4.51 -4.11
N PRO A 102 17.10 -3.94 -3.12
CA PRO A 102 16.66 -3.60 -1.77
C PRO A 102 15.87 -2.30 -1.71
N SER A 103 14.77 -2.28 -0.94
CA SER A 103 13.89 -1.11 -0.77
C SER A 103 13.28 -1.09 0.63
N ILE A 104 12.71 0.07 1.00
CA ILE A 104 11.85 0.21 2.17
C ILE A 104 10.40 0.14 1.69
N PHE A 105 9.67 -0.90 2.10
CA PHE A 105 8.28 -1.11 1.76
C PHE A 105 7.37 -0.37 2.72
N LEU A 106 6.45 0.43 2.19
CA LEU A 106 5.59 1.33 2.94
C LEU A 106 4.15 1.23 2.43
N GLY A 107 3.20 1.22 3.32
CA GLY A 107 1.79 1.36 3.00
C GLY A 107 1.09 2.18 4.07
N TYR A 108 -0.20 2.42 3.92
CA TYR A 108 -1.02 3.13 4.89
C TYR A 108 -1.83 2.13 5.71
N ASN A 109 -1.49 1.92 6.98
CA ASN A 109 -2.05 0.87 7.84
C ASN A 109 -1.75 -0.56 7.33
N SER A 110 -0.75 -0.69 6.48
CA SER A 110 -0.45 -1.92 5.73
C SER A 110 0.11 -3.05 6.59
N MET A 111 0.78 -2.73 7.68
CA MET A 111 1.43 -3.73 8.54
C MET A 111 0.44 -4.69 9.20
N SER A 112 -0.78 -4.27 9.43
CA SER A 112 -1.84 -5.07 10.05
C SER A 112 -2.83 -5.68 9.06
N PHE A 113 -2.76 -5.32 7.77
CA PHE A 113 -3.69 -5.77 6.77
C PHE A 113 -3.00 -6.22 5.47
N ASP A 114 -2.53 -5.29 4.63
CA ASP A 114 -1.96 -5.60 3.31
C ASP A 114 -0.78 -6.56 3.38
N GLU A 115 0.09 -6.37 4.36
CA GLU A 115 1.26 -7.23 4.56
C GLU A 115 0.85 -8.67 4.90
N GLU A 116 -0.12 -8.86 5.78
CA GLU A 116 -0.60 -10.18 6.14
C GLU A 116 -1.32 -10.84 4.96
N LEU A 117 -2.09 -10.08 4.20
CA LEU A 117 -2.79 -10.57 3.02
C LEU A 117 -1.81 -10.96 1.89
N LEU A 118 -0.77 -10.15 1.65
CA LEU A 118 0.32 -10.49 0.71
C LEU A 118 1.03 -11.77 1.13
N ARG A 119 1.36 -11.91 2.42
CA ARG A 119 2.01 -13.12 2.95
C ARG A 119 1.15 -14.35 2.76
N GLN A 120 -0.15 -14.26 3.04
CA GLN A 120 -1.10 -15.35 2.82
C GLN A 120 -1.24 -15.69 1.33
N THR A 121 -1.36 -14.68 0.46
CA THR A 121 -1.40 -14.83 -0.99
C THR A 121 -0.14 -15.54 -1.51
N PHE A 122 1.05 -15.13 -1.06
CA PHE A 122 2.31 -15.75 -1.45
C PHE A 122 2.44 -17.17 -0.92
N TYR A 123 1.99 -17.44 0.30
CA TYR A 123 1.96 -18.80 0.86
C TYR A 123 1.08 -19.73 0.01
N GLN A 124 -0.15 -19.30 -0.30
CA GLN A 124 -1.10 -20.08 -1.10
C GLN A 124 -0.62 -20.34 -2.53
N THR A 125 0.20 -19.45 -3.08
CA THR A 125 0.68 -19.51 -4.46
C THR A 125 2.14 -19.95 -4.58
N LEU A 126 2.75 -20.42 -3.47
CA LEU A 126 4.14 -20.87 -3.39
C LEU A 126 5.17 -19.85 -3.87
N GLN A 127 4.92 -18.57 -3.58
CA GLN A 127 5.86 -17.48 -3.81
C GLN A 127 6.67 -17.20 -2.52
N PRO A 128 7.80 -16.45 -2.59
CA PRO A 128 8.55 -16.03 -1.41
C PRO A 128 7.69 -15.19 -0.45
N ILE A 129 7.39 -15.72 0.74
CA ILE A 129 6.42 -15.14 1.68
C ILE A 129 6.89 -13.82 2.29
N TYR A 130 8.21 -13.64 2.44
CA TYR A 130 8.81 -12.52 3.16
C TYR A 130 9.58 -11.56 2.24
N VAL A 131 9.15 -11.42 0.97
CA VAL A 131 9.85 -10.58 -0.01
C VAL A 131 10.01 -9.13 0.47
N THR A 132 9.05 -8.59 1.23
CA THR A 132 9.06 -7.21 1.74
C THR A 132 10.04 -6.98 2.90
N ASN A 133 10.60 -8.02 3.52
CA ASN A 133 11.54 -7.89 4.65
C ASN A 133 12.75 -8.83 4.59
N THR A 134 13.02 -9.41 3.41
CA THR A 134 14.23 -10.18 3.10
C THR A 134 15.02 -9.48 2.00
N ASN A 135 16.19 -9.99 1.64
CA ASN A 135 17.02 -9.46 0.54
C ASN A 135 17.41 -7.98 0.72
N GLY A 136 17.64 -7.56 1.96
CA GLY A 136 17.97 -6.16 2.28
C GLY A 136 16.76 -5.23 2.39
N ASN A 137 15.55 -5.74 2.19
CA ASN A 137 14.33 -4.99 2.35
C ASN A 137 14.00 -4.74 3.82
N THR A 138 13.33 -3.63 4.08
CA THR A 138 12.71 -3.29 5.36
C THR A 138 11.29 -2.80 5.13
N ARG A 139 10.50 -2.73 6.21
CA ARG A 139 9.09 -2.33 6.16
C ARG A 139 8.80 -1.20 7.11
N GLY A 140 7.80 -0.40 6.79
CA GLY A 140 7.26 0.63 7.66
C GLY A 140 5.79 0.89 7.35
N ASP A 141 5.17 1.76 8.15
CA ASP A 141 3.76 2.11 8.02
C ASP A 141 3.58 3.62 8.14
N ILE A 142 2.97 4.22 7.12
CA ILE A 142 2.76 5.68 7.07
C ILE A 142 1.74 6.14 8.12
N LEU A 143 0.73 5.33 8.46
CA LEU A 143 -0.19 5.67 9.56
C LEU A 143 0.55 5.77 10.89
N SER A 144 1.56 4.93 11.14
CA SER A 144 2.42 5.03 12.32
C SER A 144 3.22 6.35 12.34
N LEU A 145 3.71 6.80 11.18
CA LEU A 145 4.38 8.09 11.05
C LEU A 145 3.40 9.25 11.24
N VAL A 146 2.17 9.16 10.71
CA VAL A 146 1.10 10.13 10.98
C VAL A 146 0.81 10.23 12.49
N ASN A 147 0.71 9.10 13.18
CA ASN A 147 0.48 9.09 14.63
C ASN A 147 1.65 9.74 15.38
N ALA A 148 2.89 9.41 15.03
CA ALA A 148 4.07 10.02 15.63
C ALA A 148 4.13 11.53 15.36
N SER A 149 3.81 11.99 14.15
CA SER A 149 3.83 13.41 13.78
C SER A 149 2.86 14.24 14.63
N THR A 150 1.71 13.69 15.02
CA THR A 150 0.76 14.41 15.91
C THR A 150 1.33 14.73 17.28
N VAL A 151 2.39 14.05 17.70
CA VAL A 151 3.07 14.27 18.99
C VAL A 151 4.31 15.14 18.82
N VAL A 152 5.18 14.80 17.86
CA VAL A 152 6.49 15.44 17.72
C VAL A 152 6.46 16.70 16.86
N ALA A 153 5.47 16.84 15.97
CA ALA A 153 5.27 17.97 15.08
C ALA A 153 3.77 18.21 14.83
N PRO A 154 3.01 18.66 15.85
CA PRO A 154 1.54 18.70 15.81
C PRO A 154 0.96 19.63 14.74
N THR A 155 1.76 20.52 14.15
CA THR A 155 1.38 21.41 13.04
C THR A 155 1.71 20.85 11.67
N ALA A 156 2.34 19.67 11.59
CA ALA A 156 2.75 19.04 10.33
C ALA A 156 1.59 18.66 9.44
N LEU A 157 0.54 18.15 10.06
CA LEU A 157 -0.66 17.69 9.38
C LEU A 157 -1.91 18.32 10.00
N THR A 158 -2.84 18.69 9.15
CA THR A 158 -4.22 18.99 9.55
C THR A 158 -4.97 17.68 9.77
N ILE A 159 -5.32 17.37 11.03
CA ILE A 159 -6.09 16.16 11.35
C ILE A 159 -7.59 16.51 11.27
N PRO A 160 -8.34 15.97 10.32
CA PRO A 160 -9.76 16.27 10.15
C PRO A 160 -10.62 15.63 11.25
N ILE A 161 -11.83 16.17 11.41
CA ILE A 161 -12.88 15.58 12.25
C ILE A 161 -13.72 14.67 11.35
N GLY A 162 -13.82 13.42 11.73
CA GLY A 162 -14.63 12.43 11.02
C GLY A 162 -16.12 12.55 11.31
N THR A 163 -16.92 11.73 10.67
CA THR A 163 -18.39 11.69 10.79
C THR A 163 -18.88 11.41 12.22
N SER A 164 -18.06 10.78 13.04
CA SER A 164 -18.33 10.53 14.47
C SER A 164 -18.06 11.72 15.38
N GLY A 165 -17.64 12.88 14.84
CA GLY A 165 -17.23 14.05 15.62
C GLY A 165 -15.86 13.91 16.30
N LYS A 166 -15.09 12.88 16.01
CA LYS A 166 -13.75 12.63 16.55
C LYS A 166 -12.67 12.84 15.49
N PRO A 167 -11.43 13.20 15.88
CA PRO A 167 -10.31 13.23 14.95
C PRO A 167 -10.15 11.89 14.22
N THR A 168 -9.99 11.95 12.90
CA THR A 168 -9.77 10.76 12.06
C THR A 168 -8.44 10.86 11.34
N ARG A 169 -7.81 9.70 11.12
CA ARG A 169 -6.58 9.57 10.35
C ARG A 169 -6.78 8.63 9.16
N LYS A 170 -8.03 8.43 8.73
CA LYS A 170 -8.32 7.69 7.51
C LYS A 170 -7.75 8.42 6.31
N LEU A 171 -7.12 7.70 5.39
CA LEU A 171 -6.43 8.28 4.23
C LEU A 171 -7.38 9.10 3.35
N ASP A 172 -8.58 8.57 3.11
CA ASP A 172 -9.65 9.19 2.33
C ASP A 172 -10.10 10.57 2.83
N THR A 173 -9.93 10.83 4.13
CA THR A 173 -10.26 12.11 4.79
C THR A 173 -8.99 12.93 5.07
N LEU A 174 -7.90 12.29 5.45
CA LEU A 174 -6.66 12.95 5.82
C LEU A 174 -5.97 13.62 4.62
N ALA A 175 -5.88 12.93 3.49
CA ALA A 175 -5.20 13.44 2.30
C ALA A 175 -5.90 14.72 1.75
N PRO A 176 -7.23 14.77 1.58
CA PRO A 176 -7.93 16.00 1.20
C PRO A 176 -7.78 17.14 2.20
N ALA A 177 -7.81 16.86 3.51
CA ALA A 177 -7.64 17.88 4.54
C ALA A 177 -6.25 18.55 4.49
N ASN A 178 -5.27 17.89 3.87
CA ASN A 178 -3.91 18.39 3.69
C ASN A 178 -3.61 18.85 2.26
N GLY A 179 -4.63 18.99 1.40
CA GLY A 179 -4.51 19.59 0.07
C GLY A 179 -4.32 18.61 -1.08
N TYR A 180 -4.52 17.32 -0.89
CA TYR A 180 -4.50 16.32 -1.95
C TYR A 180 -5.93 16.01 -2.43
N ALA A 181 -6.21 16.25 -3.73
CA ALA A 181 -7.50 15.89 -4.32
C ALA A 181 -7.59 14.37 -4.52
N HIS A 182 -8.15 13.67 -3.54
CA HIS A 182 -8.33 12.22 -3.57
C HIS A 182 -9.71 11.86 -4.12
N SER A 183 -9.84 11.82 -5.46
CA SER A 183 -11.13 11.62 -6.13
C SER A 183 -11.57 10.15 -6.26
N ASN A 184 -10.62 9.22 -6.19
CA ASN A 184 -10.85 7.79 -6.40
C ASN A 184 -10.39 6.98 -5.18
N ALA A 185 -10.86 7.33 -3.97
CA ALA A 185 -10.63 6.51 -2.79
C ALA A 185 -11.10 5.07 -3.03
N HIS A 186 -10.36 4.09 -2.50
CA HIS A 186 -10.56 2.66 -2.74
C HIS A 186 -10.27 2.21 -4.18
N ASP A 187 -9.36 2.89 -4.86
CA ASP A 187 -8.57 2.36 -5.95
C ASP A 187 -7.12 2.28 -5.45
N ALA A 188 -6.52 1.10 -5.46
CA ALA A 188 -5.22 0.88 -4.82
C ALA A 188 -4.13 1.83 -5.34
N LEU A 189 -4.12 2.18 -6.62
CA LEU A 189 -3.13 3.12 -7.17
C LEU A 189 -3.35 4.54 -6.66
N ALA A 190 -4.60 4.99 -6.56
CA ALA A 190 -4.94 6.31 -6.02
C ALA A 190 -4.59 6.40 -4.52
N ASP A 191 -4.78 5.30 -3.76
CA ASP A 191 -4.43 5.23 -2.35
C ASP A 191 -2.92 5.22 -2.13
N VAL A 192 -2.14 4.56 -3.01
CA VAL A 192 -0.67 4.66 -3.03
C VAL A 192 -0.22 6.11 -3.29
N GLU A 193 -0.79 6.81 -4.27
CA GLU A 193 -0.44 8.20 -4.57
C GLU A 193 -0.77 9.15 -3.40
N ALA A 194 -1.93 8.97 -2.76
CA ALA A 194 -2.32 9.70 -1.55
C ALA A 194 -1.36 9.42 -0.38
N THR A 195 -0.93 8.17 -0.22
CA THR A 195 0.04 7.76 0.81
C THR A 195 1.40 8.43 0.59
N ILE A 196 1.90 8.48 -0.65
CA ILE A 196 3.13 9.20 -1.01
C ILE A 196 2.99 10.69 -0.71
N PHE A 197 1.84 11.29 -1.00
CA PHE A 197 1.59 12.69 -0.69
C PHE A 197 1.69 12.96 0.81
N ILE A 198 1.03 12.17 1.66
CA ILE A 198 1.10 12.30 3.12
C ILE A 198 2.54 12.11 3.62
N ALA A 199 3.26 11.11 3.10
CA ALA A 199 4.66 10.90 3.44
C ALA A 199 5.54 12.12 3.11
N LYS A 200 5.32 12.77 1.95
CA LYS A 200 6.00 14.01 1.55
C LYS A 200 5.70 15.18 2.49
N VAL A 201 4.45 15.32 2.94
CA VAL A 201 4.06 16.38 3.89
C VAL A 201 4.80 16.20 5.20
N ILE A 202 4.87 14.99 5.73
CA ILE A 202 5.60 14.69 6.97
C ILE A 202 7.12 14.89 6.78
N GLY A 203 7.68 14.45 5.65
CA GLY A 203 9.12 14.51 5.37
C GLY A 203 9.68 15.93 5.19
N ARG A 204 8.85 16.91 4.81
CA ARG A 204 9.27 18.31 4.64
C ARG A 204 9.58 19.03 5.96
N MET A 205 9.30 18.42 7.09
CA MET A 205 9.47 19.00 8.42
C MET A 205 10.71 18.49 9.16
N SER A 206 11.57 17.77 8.46
CA SER A 206 12.80 17.16 9.00
C SER A 206 14.04 17.97 8.69
#